data_e80e0df813fb52a07533cd8954fb6f28
#
_entry.id   e80e0df813fb52a07533cd8954fb6f28
#
_cell.length_a   1.000
_cell.length_b   1.000
_cell.length_c   1.000
_cell.angle_alpha   90.00
_cell.angle_beta   90.00
_cell.angle_gamma   90.00
#
_symmetry.space_group_name_H-M   'P 1'
#
loop_
_entity.id
_entity.type
_entity.pdbx_description
1 polymer ?
#
loop_
_entity_poly.entity_id
_entity_poly.type
_entity_poly.pdbx_seq_one_letter_code
_entity_poly.pdbx_strand_id
1 'polypeptide(L)'
;MIILALGTNIEPREQYLKDALRKIEASNLKITKLSSIYETPAWGGVADQNFLNMCIEIETSIEVYELLDTIQKIELELGRIRKEHWGNRTIDIDIITYNNLVFNDDRLIVPHKYIHERNFVLAPLVEMYGDIDVDGKSIKPVSYTHLTLPTN
;
A
#
# COMPACT_ATOMS: atom_id res chain seq x y z
N MET A 1 13.76 7.45 2.82
CA MET A 1 12.29 7.51 2.67
C MET A 1 11.77 6.10 2.48
N ILE A 2 10.87 5.69 3.34
CA ILE A 2 10.28 4.35 3.29
C ILE A 2 8.81 4.52 2.94
N ILE A 3 8.39 3.92 1.83
CA ILE A 3 7.02 4.03 1.31
C ILE A 3 6.39 2.65 1.24
N LEU A 4 5.18 2.55 1.79
CA LEU A 4 4.35 1.36 1.68
C LEU A 4 3.12 1.68 0.84
N ALA A 5 2.72 0.72 0.01
CA ALA A 5 1.45 0.78 -0.72
C ALA A 5 0.48 -0.22 -0.10
N LEU A 6 -0.74 0.23 0.11
CA LEU A 6 -1.81 -0.59 0.68
C LEU A 6 -2.96 -0.69 -0.33
N GLY A 7 -3.53 -1.89 -0.44
CA GLY A 7 -4.67 -2.10 -1.33
C GLY A 7 -5.61 -3.16 -0.79
N THR A 8 -6.90 -2.99 -1.05
CA THR A 8 -7.93 -3.94 -0.65
C THR A 8 -9.12 -3.87 -1.60
N ASN A 9 -9.78 -5.01 -1.83
CA ASN A 9 -11.02 -5.05 -2.60
C ASN A 9 -12.12 -5.90 -1.93
N ILE A 10 -11.99 -6.17 -0.64
CA ILE A 10 -13.02 -6.88 0.13
C ILE A 10 -13.66 -5.92 1.12
N GLU A 11 -15.00 -5.82 1.07
CA GLU A 11 -15.74 -5.01 2.03
C GLU A 11 -15.63 -5.58 3.45
N PRO A 12 -15.55 -4.74 4.46
CA PRO A 12 -15.55 -3.27 4.39
C PRO A 12 -14.16 -2.73 4.05
N ARG A 13 -13.97 -2.31 2.81
CA ARG A 13 -12.66 -1.90 2.27
C ARG A 13 -11.99 -0.80 3.09
N GLU A 14 -12.72 0.27 3.39
CA GLU A 14 -12.15 1.38 4.16
C GLU A 14 -11.74 0.94 5.56
N GLN A 15 -12.50 0.05 6.17
CA GLN A 15 -12.20 -0.46 7.50
C GLN A 15 -10.90 -1.28 7.49
N TYR A 16 -10.69 -2.10 6.46
CA TYR A 16 -9.43 -2.84 6.33
C TYR A 16 -8.24 -1.91 6.21
N LEU A 17 -8.37 -0.81 5.46
CA LEU A 17 -7.30 0.18 5.38
C LEU A 17 -7.03 0.82 6.75
N LYS A 18 -8.07 1.22 7.46
CA LYS A 18 -7.92 1.80 8.81
C LYS A 18 -7.27 0.82 9.78
N ASP A 19 -7.70 -0.43 9.75
CA ASP A 19 -7.15 -1.47 10.64
C ASP A 19 -5.68 -1.72 10.31
N ALA A 20 -5.32 -1.73 9.03
CA ALA A 20 -3.92 -1.86 8.62
C ALA A 20 -3.07 -0.71 9.14
N LEU A 21 -3.55 0.53 9.02
CA LEU A 21 -2.84 1.70 9.53
C LEU A 21 -2.62 1.62 11.04
N ARG A 22 -3.63 1.19 11.79
CA ARG A 22 -3.51 1.01 13.24
C ARG A 22 -2.47 -0.04 13.61
N LYS A 23 -2.47 -1.17 12.90
CA LYS A 23 -1.51 -2.24 13.15
C LYS A 23 -0.08 -1.82 12.79
N ILE A 24 0.08 -1.04 11.73
CA ILE A 24 1.37 -0.47 11.35
C ILE A 24 1.89 0.43 12.48
N GLU A 25 1.08 1.36 12.96
CA GLU A 25 1.47 2.22 14.09
C GLU A 25 1.78 1.41 15.36
N ALA A 26 0.99 0.39 15.65
CA ALA A 26 1.19 -0.47 16.82
C ALA A 26 2.47 -1.29 16.71
N SER A 27 3.04 -1.44 15.52
CA SER A 27 4.29 -2.18 15.29
C SER A 27 5.52 -1.29 15.34
N ASN A 28 5.41 -0.08 15.88
CA ASN A 28 6.47 0.92 15.95
C ASN A 28 6.98 1.40 14.59
N LEU A 29 6.10 1.39 13.61
CA LEU A 29 6.35 1.95 12.30
C LEU A 29 5.62 3.29 12.23
N LYS A 30 6.32 4.38 12.49
CA LYS A 30 5.70 5.70 12.58
C LYS A 30 5.24 6.17 11.22
N ILE A 31 3.94 6.40 11.06
CA ILE A 31 3.39 6.95 9.81
C ILE A 31 3.61 8.47 9.81
N THR A 32 4.30 8.97 8.79
CA THR A 32 4.63 10.39 8.66
C THR A 32 3.83 11.10 7.58
N LYS A 33 3.33 10.37 6.59
CA LYS A 33 2.48 10.92 5.53
C LYS A 33 1.45 9.88 5.09
N LEU A 34 0.28 10.36 4.67
CA LEU A 34 -0.78 9.56 4.07
C LEU A 34 -1.18 10.18 2.74
N SER A 35 -1.44 9.34 1.74
CA SER A 35 -2.13 9.79 0.53
C SER A 35 -3.65 9.72 0.73
N SER A 36 -4.39 10.28 -0.23
CA SER A 36 -5.82 9.99 -0.39
C SER A 36 -6.01 8.52 -0.75
N ILE A 37 -7.25 8.05 -0.66
CA ILE A 37 -7.63 6.73 -1.16
C ILE A 37 -8.01 6.87 -2.64
N TYR A 38 -7.49 5.97 -3.47
CA TYR A 38 -7.78 5.90 -4.90
C TYR A 38 -8.52 4.61 -5.20
N GLU A 39 -9.58 4.70 -5.99
CA GLU A 39 -10.30 3.51 -6.43
C GLU A 39 -9.86 3.15 -7.85
N THR A 40 -9.50 1.87 -8.05
CA THR A 40 -9.05 1.37 -9.33
C THR A 40 -9.83 0.13 -9.74
N PRO A 41 -10.06 -0.09 -11.06
CA PRO A 41 -10.80 -1.25 -11.52
C PRO A 41 -10.11 -2.57 -11.15
N ALA A 42 -10.92 -3.59 -10.92
CA ALA A 42 -10.42 -4.96 -10.78
C ALA A 42 -9.92 -5.45 -12.15
N TRP A 43 -8.76 -6.13 -12.14
CA TRP A 43 -8.15 -6.64 -13.36
C TRP A 43 -8.66 -8.03 -13.72
N GLY A 44 -8.83 -8.26 -15.02
CA GLY A 44 -9.09 -9.59 -15.57
C GLY A 44 -10.43 -10.22 -15.21
N GLY A 45 -11.34 -9.47 -14.61
CA GLY A 45 -12.65 -10.00 -14.21
C GLY A 45 -12.62 -11.07 -13.14
N VAL A 46 -11.48 -11.25 -12.46
CA VAL A 46 -11.32 -12.28 -11.43
C VAL A 46 -11.79 -11.79 -10.07
N ALA A 47 -11.64 -10.50 -9.80
CA ALA A 47 -12.10 -9.89 -8.54
C ALA A 47 -13.49 -9.29 -8.70
N ASP A 48 -14.30 -9.36 -7.63
CA ASP A 48 -15.70 -8.90 -7.65
C ASP A 48 -15.86 -7.41 -7.50
N GLN A 49 -14.89 -6.73 -6.89
CA GLN A 49 -14.96 -5.30 -6.58
C GLN A 49 -13.70 -4.58 -6.98
N ASN A 50 -13.85 -3.28 -7.19
CA ASN A 50 -12.71 -2.40 -7.40
C ASN A 50 -11.84 -2.33 -6.15
N PHE A 51 -10.56 -2.12 -6.36
CA PHE A 51 -9.59 -1.92 -5.27
C PHE A 51 -9.64 -0.50 -4.74
N LEU A 52 -9.46 -0.37 -3.44
CA LEU A 52 -9.05 0.89 -2.81
C LEU A 52 -7.57 0.82 -2.57
N ASN A 53 -6.84 1.87 -2.95
CA ASN A 53 -5.39 1.93 -2.86
C ASN A 53 -4.95 3.22 -2.21
N MET A 54 -3.87 3.16 -1.43
CA MET A 54 -3.22 4.34 -0.89
C MET A 54 -1.74 4.05 -0.67
N CYS A 55 -0.96 5.11 -0.50
CA CYS A 55 0.43 5.01 -0.08
C CYS A 55 0.63 5.75 1.23
N ILE A 56 1.59 5.30 2.01
CA ILE A 56 2.02 5.95 3.23
C ILE A 56 3.54 6.03 3.26
N GLU A 57 4.04 7.05 3.96
CA GLU A 57 5.44 7.13 4.30
C GLU A 57 5.58 6.77 5.77
N ILE A 58 6.59 5.96 6.09
CA ILE A 58 6.87 5.57 7.46
C ILE A 58 8.31 5.89 7.84
N GLU A 59 8.55 6.04 9.14
CA GLU A 59 9.87 6.08 9.74
C GLU A 59 10.04 4.90 10.67
N THR A 60 11.17 4.22 10.54
CA THR A 60 11.54 3.11 11.42
C THR A 60 13.04 2.87 11.36
N SER A 61 13.56 2.25 12.41
CA SER A 61 14.96 1.83 12.46
C SER A 61 15.16 0.35 12.14
N ILE A 62 14.07 -0.42 11.96
CA ILE A 62 14.23 -1.84 11.65
C ILE A 62 14.70 -2.01 10.20
N GLU A 63 15.42 -3.09 9.93
CA GLU A 63 15.94 -3.33 8.60
C GLU A 63 14.84 -3.89 7.69
N VAL A 64 15.10 -3.93 6.38
CA VAL A 64 14.06 -4.16 5.37
C VAL A 64 13.39 -5.54 5.48
N TYR A 65 14.14 -6.58 5.80
CA TYR A 65 13.55 -7.93 5.90
C TYR A 65 12.70 -8.08 7.15
N GLU A 66 13.07 -7.42 8.24
CA GLU A 66 12.24 -7.36 9.44
C GLU A 66 10.96 -6.57 9.17
N LEU A 67 11.06 -5.49 8.41
CA LEU A 67 9.88 -4.75 7.95
C LEU A 67 8.97 -5.66 7.11
N LEU A 68 9.54 -6.40 6.17
CA LEU A 68 8.79 -7.34 5.33
C LEU A 68 8.05 -8.37 6.19
N ASP A 69 8.72 -8.96 7.18
CA ASP A 69 8.08 -9.91 8.09
C ASP A 69 6.94 -9.27 8.87
N THR A 70 7.13 -8.04 9.32
CA THR A 70 6.12 -7.29 10.07
C THR A 70 4.86 -7.03 9.24
N ILE A 71 5.02 -6.55 8.01
CA ILE A 71 3.87 -6.27 7.15
C ILE A 71 3.15 -7.55 6.72
N GLN A 72 3.88 -8.64 6.49
CA GLN A 72 3.25 -9.93 6.18
C GLN A 72 2.45 -10.46 7.37
N LYS A 73 2.94 -10.28 8.58
CA LYS A 73 2.19 -10.61 9.78
C LYS A 73 0.90 -9.80 9.89
N ILE A 74 0.95 -8.52 9.59
CA ILE A 74 -0.24 -7.66 9.59
C ILE A 74 -1.26 -8.16 8.56
N GLU A 75 -0.82 -8.51 7.36
CA GLU A 75 -1.70 -9.08 6.34
C GLU A 75 -2.40 -10.33 6.84
N LEU A 76 -1.67 -11.23 7.50
CA LEU A 76 -2.25 -12.46 8.05
C LEU A 76 -3.24 -12.16 9.17
N GLU A 77 -2.94 -11.23 10.05
CA GLU A 77 -3.82 -10.84 11.15
C GLU A 77 -5.15 -10.24 10.64
N LEU A 78 -5.11 -9.60 9.46
CA LEU A 78 -6.31 -9.04 8.83
C LEU A 78 -7.05 -10.04 7.94
N GLY A 79 -6.67 -11.31 8.00
CA GLY A 79 -7.40 -12.38 7.37
C GLY A 79 -7.02 -12.70 5.93
N ARG A 80 -5.83 -12.28 5.48
CA ARG A 80 -5.38 -12.67 4.14
C ARG A 80 -5.20 -14.17 4.06
N ILE A 81 -6.04 -14.82 3.26
CA ILE A 81 -5.97 -16.25 3.02
C ILE A 81 -5.26 -16.47 1.68
N ARG A 82 -4.15 -17.21 1.70
CA ARG A 82 -3.32 -17.45 0.50
C ARG A 82 -3.93 -18.42 -0.52
N LYS A 83 -5.20 -18.75 -0.41
CA LYS A 83 -5.85 -19.76 -1.27
C LYS A 83 -6.15 -19.24 -2.67
N GLU A 84 -6.24 -17.93 -2.86
CA GLU A 84 -6.55 -17.32 -4.15
C GLU A 84 -5.47 -16.33 -4.54
N HIS A 85 -4.70 -16.67 -5.57
CA HIS A 85 -3.63 -15.80 -6.06
C HIS A 85 -4.14 -14.60 -6.85
N TRP A 86 -5.33 -14.71 -7.44
CA TRP A 86 -5.84 -13.75 -8.42
C TRP A 86 -7.15 -13.10 -7.99
N GLY A 87 -7.72 -13.56 -6.88
CA GLY A 87 -9.03 -13.13 -6.43
C GLY A 87 -9.00 -11.93 -5.49
N ASN A 88 -10.03 -11.89 -4.68
CA ASN A 88 -10.22 -10.82 -3.68
C ASN A 88 -9.19 -10.94 -2.56
N ARG A 89 -8.76 -9.78 -2.05
CA ARG A 89 -7.77 -9.72 -0.97
C ARG A 89 -8.23 -8.76 0.11
N THR A 90 -8.17 -9.22 1.36
CA THR A 90 -8.51 -8.37 2.50
C THR A 90 -7.59 -7.17 2.60
N ILE A 91 -6.29 -7.40 2.41
CA ILE A 91 -5.30 -6.33 2.39
C ILE A 91 -3.99 -6.81 1.73
N ASP A 92 -3.42 -5.95 0.90
CA ASP A 92 -2.08 -6.09 0.38
C ASP A 92 -1.24 -4.93 0.90
N ILE A 93 -0.05 -5.23 1.40
CA ILE A 93 0.90 -4.21 1.82
C ILE A 93 2.23 -4.50 1.15
N ASP A 94 2.68 -3.57 0.31
CA ASP A 94 3.93 -3.72 -0.43
C ASP A 94 4.94 -2.65 -0.03
N ILE A 95 6.22 -3.03 0.05
CA ILE A 95 7.30 -2.08 0.23
C ILE A 95 7.66 -1.52 -1.14
N ILE A 96 7.43 -0.23 -1.34
CA ILE A 96 7.71 0.44 -2.62
C ILE A 96 9.16 0.92 -2.65
N THR A 97 9.59 1.60 -1.60
CA THR A 97 10.97 2.05 -1.43
C THR A 97 11.42 1.82 0.00
N TYR A 98 12.71 1.65 0.19
CA TYR A 98 13.33 1.60 1.51
C TYR A 98 14.60 2.43 1.48
N ASN A 99 14.45 3.72 1.80
CA ASN A 99 15.50 4.73 1.66
C ASN A 99 16.05 4.71 0.22
N ASN A 100 17.36 4.76 0.04
CA ASN A 100 17.97 4.68 -1.30
C ASN A 100 18.56 3.30 -1.58
N LEU A 101 18.14 2.29 -0.82
CA LEU A 101 18.65 0.94 -0.96
C LEU A 101 17.96 0.19 -2.08
N VAL A 102 18.68 -0.75 -2.68
CA VAL A 102 18.17 -1.61 -3.75
C VAL A 102 18.30 -3.06 -3.30
N PHE A 103 17.19 -3.79 -3.37
CA PHE A 103 17.14 -5.22 -3.07
C PHE A 103 16.53 -5.94 -4.24
N ASN A 104 17.15 -7.04 -4.66
CA ASN A 104 16.67 -7.83 -5.78
C ASN A 104 17.02 -9.30 -5.54
N ASP A 105 16.16 -9.97 -4.78
CA ASP A 105 16.31 -11.39 -4.48
C ASP A 105 14.95 -12.09 -4.55
N ASP A 106 14.92 -13.38 -4.20
CA ASP A 106 13.69 -14.18 -4.29
C ASP A 106 12.59 -13.72 -3.34
N ARG A 107 12.96 -13.01 -2.29
CA ARG A 107 12.02 -12.54 -1.27
C ARG A 107 11.55 -11.12 -1.48
N LEU A 108 12.39 -10.27 -2.04
CA LEU A 108 12.17 -8.84 -2.04
C LEU A 108 12.79 -8.16 -3.24
N ILE A 109 11.99 -7.35 -3.91
CA ILE A 109 12.46 -6.45 -4.97
C ILE A 109 12.08 -5.03 -4.56
N VAL A 110 13.09 -4.20 -4.29
CA VAL A 110 12.92 -2.80 -3.90
C VAL A 110 13.95 -1.96 -4.66
N PRO A 111 13.58 -0.89 -5.34
CA PRO A 111 12.20 -0.37 -5.50
C PRO A 111 11.28 -1.38 -6.17
N HIS A 112 9.97 -1.27 -5.89
CA HIS A 112 9.01 -2.25 -6.38
C HIS A 112 9.09 -2.40 -7.89
N LYS A 113 9.10 -3.65 -8.37
CA LYS A 113 9.36 -3.99 -9.77
C LYS A 113 8.45 -3.26 -10.76
N TYR A 114 7.19 -3.06 -10.39
CA TYR A 114 6.18 -2.49 -11.28
C TYR A 114 5.78 -1.05 -10.90
N ILE A 115 6.64 -0.34 -10.17
CA ILE A 115 6.30 1.01 -9.70
C ILE A 115 5.89 1.95 -10.85
N HIS A 116 6.57 1.85 -12.00
CA HIS A 116 6.28 2.71 -13.17
C HIS A 116 5.09 2.21 -14.00
N GLU A 117 4.62 1.00 -13.77
CA GLU A 117 3.52 0.40 -14.51
C GLU A 117 2.21 0.41 -13.73
N ARG A 118 2.27 0.67 -12.41
CA ARG A 118 1.10 0.64 -11.54
C ARG A 118 0.61 2.05 -11.22
N ASN A 119 -0.34 2.53 -12.02
CA ASN A 119 -0.92 3.86 -11.84
C ASN A 119 -1.53 4.05 -10.44
N PHE A 120 -2.05 2.99 -9.84
CA PHE A 120 -2.62 3.04 -8.49
C PHE A 120 -1.58 3.27 -7.39
N VAL A 121 -0.30 3.10 -7.70
CA VAL A 121 0.81 3.47 -6.81
C VAL A 121 1.33 4.85 -7.15
N LEU A 122 1.45 5.17 -8.44
CA LEU A 122 2.02 6.45 -8.89
C LEU A 122 1.17 7.65 -8.49
N ALA A 123 -0.16 7.54 -8.61
CA ALA A 123 -1.05 8.64 -8.25
C ALA A 123 -0.93 9.05 -6.78
N PRO A 124 -0.97 8.12 -5.81
CA PRO A 124 -0.71 8.48 -4.42
C PRO A 124 0.65 9.11 -4.19
N LEU A 125 1.70 8.64 -4.88
CA LEU A 125 3.04 9.21 -4.75
C LEU A 125 3.11 10.64 -5.25
N VAL A 126 2.47 10.93 -6.38
CA VAL A 126 2.39 12.29 -6.91
C VAL A 126 1.70 13.22 -5.93
N GLU A 127 0.62 12.76 -5.34
CA GLU A 127 -0.11 13.54 -4.33
C GLU A 127 0.80 13.86 -3.13
N MET A 128 1.57 12.89 -2.65
CA MET A 128 2.40 13.04 -1.46
C MET A 128 3.65 13.87 -1.70
N TYR A 129 4.26 13.76 -2.86
CA TYR A 129 5.58 14.32 -3.12
C TYR A 129 5.64 15.32 -4.27
N GLY A 130 4.53 15.58 -4.96
CA GLY A 130 4.48 16.49 -6.10
C GLY A 130 5.04 15.88 -7.37
N ASP A 131 5.65 16.71 -8.21
CA ASP A 131 6.04 16.37 -9.59
C ASP A 131 6.89 15.11 -9.76
N ILE A 132 6.22 13.97 -9.72
CA ILE A 132 6.78 12.73 -10.25
C ILE A 132 6.18 12.60 -11.65
N ASP A 133 7.04 12.46 -12.65
CA ASP A 133 6.60 12.31 -14.03
C ASP A 133 5.85 10.98 -14.16
N VAL A 134 4.53 11.05 -14.32
CA VAL A 134 3.65 9.88 -14.40
C VAL A 134 3.15 9.71 -15.82
N ASP A 135 4.04 9.74 -16.78
CA ASP A 135 3.77 9.41 -18.19
C ASP A 135 2.44 9.98 -18.75
N GLY A 136 2.11 11.23 -18.41
CA GLY A 136 0.96 11.94 -18.98
C GLY A 136 -0.41 11.34 -18.67
N LYS A 137 -0.52 10.39 -17.74
CA LYS A 137 -1.81 9.83 -17.37
C LYS A 137 -2.42 10.61 -16.21
N SER A 138 -3.59 11.17 -16.47
CA SER A 138 -4.37 11.87 -15.46
C SER A 138 -5.10 10.84 -14.59
N ILE A 139 -4.66 10.72 -13.34
CA ILE A 139 -5.34 9.89 -12.35
C ILE A 139 -5.83 10.82 -11.25
N LYS A 140 -7.10 10.68 -10.90
CA LYS A 140 -7.72 11.53 -9.91
C LYS A 140 -8.03 10.73 -8.65
N PRO A 141 -7.83 11.32 -7.46
CA PRO A 141 -8.33 10.72 -6.24
C PRO A 141 -9.84 10.57 -6.32
N VAL A 142 -10.38 9.53 -5.70
CA VAL A 142 -11.83 9.43 -5.55
C VAL A 142 -12.30 10.46 -4.52
N SER A 143 -13.59 10.84 -4.61
CA SER A 143 -14.17 11.81 -3.66
C SER A 143 -14.48 11.17 -2.32
N TYR A 144 -13.54 10.44 -1.77
CA TYR A 144 -13.63 9.94 -0.41
C TYR A 144 -12.98 10.92 0.55
N THR A 145 -13.49 10.93 1.77
CA THR A 145 -12.84 11.65 2.86
C THR A 145 -11.49 10.98 3.14
N HIS A 146 -10.45 11.79 3.29
CA HIS A 146 -9.14 11.27 3.64
C HIS A 146 -9.19 10.50 4.96
N LEU A 147 -8.44 9.39 5.02
CA LEU A 147 -8.25 8.69 6.27
C LEU A 147 -7.40 9.56 7.20
N THR A 148 -7.79 9.61 8.46
CA THR A 148 -6.97 10.27 9.47
C THR A 148 -5.94 9.28 10.01
N LEU A 149 -4.79 9.80 10.47
CA LEU A 149 -3.82 8.97 11.16
C LEU A 149 -4.46 8.35 12.40
N PRO A 150 -4.12 7.08 12.73
CA PRO A 150 -4.60 6.48 13.95
C PRO A 150 -4.16 7.31 15.16
N THR A 151 -5.08 7.59 16.05
CA THR A 151 -4.77 8.24 17.31
C THR A 151 -4.56 7.17 18.37
N ASN A 152 -3.54 7.35 19.15
CA ASN A 152 -3.22 6.42 20.24
C ASN A 152 -4.29 6.47 21.33
#